data_daeafc984670f37f2a0ff488deedb854
#
_entry.id   daeafc984670f37f2a0ff488deedb854
#
_cell.length_a   1.000
_cell.length_b   1.000
_cell.length_c   1.000
_cell.angle_alpha   90.00
_cell.angle_beta   90.00
_cell.angle_gamma   90.00
#
_symmetry.space_group_name_H-M   'P 1'
#
loop_
_entity.id
_entity.type
_entity.pdbx_description
1 polymer ?
#
loop_
_entity_poly.entity_id
_entity_poly.type
_entity_poly.pdbx_seq_one_letter_code
_entity_poly.pdbx_strand_id
1 'polypeptide(L)'
;MSQGTLRRTIFHMGLLQIAIIILAVITALVHLDRGLMMSFFAGHPGGPPPGHLNGPPGGHLAGPPGGFPLLALLPLTTLFYLNFVGYIVLVTALYLPLLRRYQQIIRWALIVYTAVTILVWFLISNATFNLLAYADKVVELALIILLLIEDRQARLARG
;
A
#
# COMPACT_ATOMS: atom_id res chain seq x y z
N MET A 1 2.30 -33.33 -34.57
CA MET A 1 2.55 -32.02 -33.93
C MET A 1 1.91 -32.05 -32.55
N SER A 2 2.74 -32.02 -31.52
CA SER A 2 2.38 -32.40 -30.15
C SER A 2 1.65 -31.28 -29.41
N GLN A 3 0.38 -31.50 -29.10
CA GLN A 3 -0.43 -30.62 -28.23
C GLN A 3 -0.08 -30.69 -26.74
N GLY A 4 0.98 -31.45 -26.39
CA GLY A 4 1.35 -31.70 -24.98
C GLY A 4 2.14 -30.60 -24.29
N THR A 5 2.71 -29.65 -25.01
CA THR A 5 3.65 -28.66 -24.44
C THR A 5 2.98 -27.37 -23.94
N LEU A 6 1.77 -27.09 -24.37
CA LEU A 6 1.05 -25.85 -24.01
C LEU A 6 0.38 -25.90 -22.61
N ARG A 7 0.20 -27.09 -22.03
CA ARG A 7 -0.54 -27.25 -20.77
C ARG A 7 0.29 -27.11 -19.50
N ARG A 8 1.62 -26.99 -19.58
CA ARG A 8 2.49 -26.94 -18.39
C ARG A 8 2.99 -25.55 -17.96
N THR A 9 2.56 -24.50 -18.63
CA THR A 9 2.96 -23.11 -18.25
C THR A 9 1.96 -22.46 -17.30
N ILE A 10 0.97 -23.21 -16.81
CA ILE A 10 -0.01 -22.68 -15.87
C ILE A 10 0.55 -22.79 -14.45
N PHE A 11 1.04 -21.65 -13.96
CA PHE A 11 1.08 -21.26 -12.55
C PHE A 11 1.80 -22.18 -11.56
N HIS A 12 3.11 -22.34 -11.67
CA HIS A 12 3.92 -22.47 -10.46
C HIS A 12 4.27 -21.07 -9.96
N MET A 13 3.30 -20.36 -9.40
CA MET A 13 3.61 -19.20 -8.56
C MET A 13 4.43 -19.69 -7.38
N GLY A 14 5.65 -19.21 -7.25
CA GLY A 14 6.50 -19.54 -6.12
C GLY A 14 5.86 -19.01 -4.81
N LEU A 15 6.13 -19.68 -3.70
CA LEU A 15 5.62 -19.28 -2.37
C LEU A 15 5.88 -17.78 -2.09
N LEU A 16 7.02 -17.26 -2.55
CA LEU A 16 7.41 -15.86 -2.42
C LEU A 16 6.42 -14.92 -3.12
N GLN A 17 6.00 -15.26 -4.34
CA GLN A 17 5.04 -14.47 -5.11
C GLN A 17 3.67 -14.45 -4.44
N ILE A 18 3.22 -15.59 -3.92
CA ILE A 18 1.98 -15.68 -3.16
C ILE A 18 2.06 -14.79 -1.91
N ALA A 19 3.17 -14.84 -1.17
CA ALA A 19 3.37 -14.00 0.00
C ALA A 19 3.32 -12.50 -0.35
N ILE A 20 3.96 -12.06 -1.43
CA ILE A 20 3.92 -10.68 -1.91
C ILE A 20 2.49 -10.25 -2.23
N ILE A 21 1.72 -11.09 -2.94
CA ILE A 21 0.32 -10.81 -3.28
C ILE A 21 -0.51 -10.66 -2.00
N ILE A 22 -0.37 -11.60 -1.06
CA ILE A 22 -1.12 -11.58 0.20
C ILE A 22 -0.82 -10.30 0.99
N LEU A 23 0.46 -9.95 1.17
CA LEU A 23 0.84 -8.73 1.91
C LEU A 23 0.33 -7.47 1.21
N ALA A 24 0.46 -7.36 -0.11
CA ALA A 24 -0.05 -6.22 -0.86
C ALA A 24 -1.58 -6.08 -0.76
N VAL A 25 -2.31 -7.20 -0.78
CA VAL A 25 -3.78 -7.21 -0.60
C VAL A 25 -4.16 -6.83 0.82
N ILE A 26 -3.46 -7.35 1.84
CA ILE A 26 -3.70 -6.98 3.24
C ILE A 26 -3.51 -5.47 3.43
N THR A 27 -2.38 -4.90 2.96
CA THR A 27 -2.12 -3.46 3.01
C THR A 27 -3.21 -2.67 2.28
N ALA A 28 -3.60 -3.09 1.08
CA ALA A 28 -4.69 -2.46 0.33
C ALA A 28 -6.00 -2.45 1.13
N LEU A 29 -6.39 -3.58 1.73
CA LEU A 29 -7.61 -3.68 2.53
C LEU A 29 -7.58 -2.80 3.79
N VAL A 30 -6.42 -2.67 4.45
CA VAL A 30 -6.26 -1.74 5.59
C VAL A 30 -6.49 -0.30 5.15
N HIS A 31 -5.96 0.11 4.00
CA HIS A 31 -6.20 1.45 3.47
C HIS A 31 -7.67 1.66 3.07
N LEU A 32 -8.32 0.65 2.48
CA LEU A 32 -9.74 0.70 2.16
C LEU A 32 -10.60 0.87 3.42
N ASP A 33 -10.35 0.05 4.46
CA ASP A 33 -11.05 0.13 5.74
C ASP A 33 -10.94 1.54 6.35
N ARG A 34 -9.74 2.10 6.38
CA ARG A 34 -9.50 3.47 6.88
C ARG A 34 -10.24 4.52 6.06
N GLY A 35 -10.25 4.40 4.74
CA GLY A 35 -10.99 5.28 3.86
C GLY A 35 -12.51 5.22 4.10
N LEU A 36 -13.06 4.01 4.25
CA LEU A 36 -14.48 3.79 4.53
C LEU A 36 -14.87 4.35 5.90
N MET A 37 -14.09 4.06 6.94
CA MET A 37 -14.33 4.59 8.29
C MET A 37 -14.37 6.11 8.28
N MET A 38 -13.41 6.78 7.67
CA MET A 38 -13.39 8.24 7.58
C MET A 38 -14.58 8.79 6.79
N SER A 39 -14.96 8.14 5.69
CA SER A 39 -16.13 8.54 4.90
C SER A 39 -17.43 8.41 5.70
N PHE A 40 -17.57 7.33 6.45
CA PHE A 40 -18.77 7.08 7.26
C PHE A 40 -18.94 8.12 8.37
N PHE A 41 -17.87 8.45 9.09
CA PHE A 41 -17.93 9.47 10.16
C PHE A 41 -18.07 10.89 9.64
N ALA A 42 -17.53 11.21 8.45
CA ALA A 42 -17.69 12.53 7.85
C ALA A 42 -19.13 12.82 7.38
N GLY A 43 -19.92 11.78 7.09
CA GLY A 43 -21.30 11.91 6.59
C GLY A 43 -22.39 11.92 7.66
N HIS A 44 -22.07 11.69 8.95
CA HIS A 44 -23.07 11.66 10.01
C HIS A 44 -23.15 13.00 10.73
N PRO A 45 -24.27 13.74 10.63
CA PRO A 45 -24.53 14.92 11.47
C PRO A 45 -24.66 14.46 12.93
N GLY A 46 -23.63 14.68 13.73
CA GLY A 46 -23.56 14.25 15.14
C GLY A 46 -22.49 13.22 15.43
N GLY A 47 -21.75 12.76 14.44
CA GLY A 47 -20.51 12.02 14.68
C GLY A 47 -19.47 12.92 15.37
N PRO A 48 -18.55 12.35 16.18
CA PRO A 48 -17.46 13.14 16.73
C PRO A 48 -16.71 13.81 15.59
N PRO A 49 -16.37 15.11 15.72
CA PRO A 49 -15.66 15.83 14.67
C PRO A 49 -14.40 15.06 14.29
N PRO A 50 -14.04 15.01 12.99
CA PRO A 50 -12.87 14.29 12.51
C PRO A 50 -11.62 14.89 13.14
N GLY A 51 -11.14 14.35 14.22
CA GLY A 51 -10.05 14.83 15.06
C GLY A 51 -10.12 14.36 16.51
N HIS A 52 -11.29 13.90 16.96
CA HIS A 52 -11.45 13.43 18.35
C HIS A 52 -11.11 11.96 18.59
N LEU A 53 -10.72 11.21 17.58
CA LEU A 53 -10.47 9.78 17.76
C LEU A 53 -9.20 9.45 18.55
N ASN A 54 -8.34 10.43 18.96
CA ASN A 54 -7.21 10.20 19.89
C ASN A 54 -6.41 11.47 20.25
N GLY A 55 -7.02 12.67 20.25
CA GLY A 55 -6.34 13.89 20.72
C GLY A 55 -6.93 14.42 22.02
N PRO A 56 -6.16 15.08 22.91
CA PRO A 56 -6.71 15.78 24.06
C PRO A 56 -7.69 16.85 23.61
N PRO A 57 -8.78 17.11 24.39
CA PRO A 57 -9.78 18.11 24.06
C PRO A 57 -9.10 19.49 24.02
N GLY A 58 -9.10 20.15 22.85
CA GLY A 58 -8.57 21.51 22.71
C GLY A 58 -7.57 21.74 21.57
N GLY A 59 -7.17 20.69 20.83
CA GLY A 59 -6.28 20.87 19.67
C GLY A 59 -7.03 21.48 18.48
N HIS A 60 -6.90 22.80 18.29
CA HIS A 60 -7.20 23.41 16.99
C HIS A 60 -6.36 22.66 15.93
N LEU A 61 -7.01 22.21 14.84
CA LEU A 61 -6.35 21.70 13.64
C LEU A 61 -5.60 22.87 12.95
N ALA A 62 -4.57 23.40 13.61
CA ALA A 62 -3.49 24.03 12.91
C ALA A 62 -2.76 22.88 12.21
N GLY A 63 -2.91 22.76 10.90
CA GLY A 63 -2.11 21.82 10.11
C GLY A 63 -0.63 22.01 10.49
N PRO A 64 0.20 20.97 10.38
CA PRO A 64 1.59 21.04 10.79
C PRO A 64 2.24 22.26 10.15
N PRO A 65 2.93 23.13 10.92
CA PRO A 65 3.68 24.23 10.36
C PRO A 65 4.77 23.62 9.46
N GLY A 66 4.62 23.78 8.15
CA GLY A 66 5.51 23.21 7.13
C GLY A 66 4.95 22.05 6.33
N GLY A 67 3.66 21.70 6.45
CA GLY A 67 3.03 20.69 5.62
C GLY A 67 3.18 21.01 4.13
N PHE A 68 3.56 20.00 3.34
CA PHE A 68 3.65 20.13 1.88
C PHE A 68 2.30 20.61 1.33
N PRO A 69 2.23 21.80 0.68
CA PRO A 69 0.97 22.39 0.26
C PRO A 69 0.16 21.50 -0.70
N LEU A 70 0.83 20.60 -1.39
CA LEU A 70 0.21 19.62 -2.29
C LEU A 70 -0.62 18.56 -1.55
N LEU A 71 -0.20 18.15 -0.35
CA LEU A 71 -0.95 17.19 0.48
C LEU A 71 -2.16 17.81 1.17
N ALA A 72 -2.14 19.12 1.38
CA ALA A 72 -3.28 19.86 1.94
C ALA A 72 -4.45 20.00 0.94
N LEU A 73 -4.21 19.79 -0.35
CA LEU A 73 -5.23 19.89 -1.41
C LEU A 73 -6.10 18.63 -1.52
N LEU A 74 -5.64 17.48 -1.03
CA LEU A 74 -6.38 16.21 -1.11
C LEU A 74 -6.96 15.85 0.26
N PRO A 75 -8.27 15.59 0.37
CA PRO A 75 -8.85 15.07 1.59
C PRO A 75 -8.17 13.74 1.94
N LEU A 76 -7.85 13.54 3.20
CA LEU A 76 -7.14 12.34 3.70
C LEU A 76 -7.83 11.03 3.27
N THR A 77 -9.15 11.05 3.23
CA THR A 77 -9.98 9.95 2.71
C THR A 77 -9.61 9.56 1.27
N THR A 78 -9.40 10.56 0.41
CA THR A 78 -9.01 10.31 -0.99
C THR A 78 -7.63 9.65 -1.08
N LEU A 79 -6.69 10.04 -0.20
CA LEU A 79 -5.37 9.40 -0.14
C LEU A 79 -5.47 7.90 0.22
N PHE A 80 -6.36 7.53 1.14
CA PHE A 80 -6.58 6.12 1.48
C PHE A 80 -7.15 5.31 0.32
N TYR A 81 -8.13 5.86 -0.42
CA TYR A 81 -8.66 5.19 -1.61
C TYR A 81 -7.61 5.09 -2.73
N LEU A 82 -6.81 6.13 -2.95
CA LEU A 82 -5.70 6.09 -3.90
C LEU A 82 -4.69 5.02 -3.53
N ASN A 83 -4.35 4.89 -2.23
CA ASN A 83 -3.44 3.85 -1.76
C ASN A 83 -4.01 2.44 -2.01
N PHE A 84 -5.29 2.21 -1.69
CA PHE A 84 -5.94 0.94 -2.00
C PHE A 84 -5.83 0.60 -3.49
N VAL A 85 -6.25 1.52 -4.36
CA VAL A 85 -6.20 1.31 -5.82
C VAL A 85 -4.77 1.12 -6.31
N GLY A 86 -3.82 1.91 -5.82
CA GLY A 86 -2.41 1.84 -6.18
C GLY A 86 -1.80 0.47 -5.88
N TYR A 87 -2.02 -0.09 -4.70
CA TYR A 87 -1.53 -1.43 -4.35
C TYR A 87 -2.15 -2.51 -5.23
N ILE A 88 -3.48 -2.48 -5.45
CA ILE A 88 -4.16 -3.48 -6.29
C ILE A 88 -3.66 -3.41 -7.74
N VAL A 89 -3.54 -2.21 -8.31
CA VAL A 89 -3.06 -2.04 -9.68
C VAL A 89 -1.60 -2.51 -9.81
N LEU A 90 -0.72 -2.10 -8.92
CA LEU A 90 0.70 -2.42 -9.02
C LEU A 90 0.97 -3.92 -8.79
N VAL A 91 0.31 -4.57 -7.81
CA VAL A 91 0.49 -6.01 -7.59
C VAL A 91 -0.10 -6.83 -8.72
N THR A 92 -1.24 -6.41 -9.27
CA THR A 92 -1.84 -7.06 -10.44
C THR A 92 -0.92 -6.92 -11.66
N ALA A 93 -0.43 -5.72 -11.93
CA ALA A 93 0.48 -5.45 -13.04
C ALA A 93 1.79 -6.25 -12.94
N LEU A 94 2.31 -6.47 -11.71
CA LEU A 94 3.54 -7.21 -11.47
C LEU A 94 3.45 -8.66 -11.95
N TYR A 95 2.29 -9.30 -11.78
CA TYR A 95 2.11 -10.72 -12.12
C TYR A 95 1.29 -10.94 -13.41
N LEU A 96 0.88 -9.87 -14.08
CA LEU A 96 0.16 -9.98 -15.36
C LEU A 96 1.11 -10.50 -16.46
N PRO A 97 0.77 -11.60 -17.17
CA PRO A 97 1.64 -12.17 -18.21
C PRO A 97 1.98 -11.20 -19.33
N LEU A 98 1.03 -10.31 -19.64
CA LEU A 98 1.18 -9.28 -20.68
C LEU A 98 2.29 -8.26 -20.36
N LEU A 99 2.56 -8.03 -19.06
CA LEU A 99 3.51 -7.03 -18.59
C LEU A 99 4.87 -7.63 -18.17
N ARG A 100 5.15 -8.89 -18.52
CA ARG A 100 6.42 -9.57 -18.18
C ARG A 100 7.67 -8.76 -18.56
N ARG A 101 7.63 -8.06 -19.68
CA ARG A 101 8.74 -7.20 -20.14
C ARG A 101 9.04 -6.08 -19.15
N TYR A 102 8.02 -5.60 -18.43
CA TYR A 102 8.11 -4.46 -17.52
C TYR A 102 8.17 -4.87 -16.04
N GLN A 103 8.22 -6.16 -15.72
CA GLN A 103 8.19 -6.66 -14.34
C GLN A 103 9.23 -6.02 -13.43
N GLN A 104 10.43 -5.75 -13.92
CA GLN A 104 11.46 -5.11 -13.11
C GLN A 104 11.09 -3.67 -12.76
N ILE A 105 10.56 -2.91 -13.72
CA ILE A 105 10.12 -1.53 -13.51
C ILE A 105 8.93 -1.50 -12.55
N ILE A 106 7.95 -2.38 -12.75
CA ILE A 106 6.75 -2.47 -11.90
C ILE A 106 7.13 -2.86 -10.46
N ARG A 107 8.08 -3.78 -10.28
CA ARG A 107 8.61 -4.16 -8.96
C ARG A 107 9.23 -2.95 -8.25
N TRP A 108 10.09 -2.21 -8.92
CA TRP A 108 10.68 -1.00 -8.37
C TRP A 108 9.64 0.08 -8.10
N ALA A 109 8.65 0.23 -8.98
CA ALA A 109 7.53 1.14 -8.76
C ALA A 109 6.75 0.78 -7.49
N LEU A 110 6.49 -0.51 -7.24
CA LEU A 110 5.81 -0.97 -6.03
C LEU A 110 6.67 -0.73 -4.77
N ILE A 111 7.99 -0.96 -4.83
CA ILE A 111 8.90 -0.68 -3.72
C ILE A 111 8.90 0.81 -3.37
N VAL A 112 9.08 1.68 -4.37
CA VAL A 112 9.10 3.14 -4.19
C VAL A 112 7.74 3.62 -3.67
N TYR A 113 6.66 3.12 -4.25
CA TYR A 113 5.30 3.44 -3.82
C TYR A 113 5.08 3.12 -2.35
N THR A 114 5.43 1.90 -1.91
CA THR A 114 5.33 1.47 -0.51
C THR A 114 6.23 2.30 0.40
N ALA A 115 7.45 2.63 -0.01
CA ALA A 115 8.34 3.49 0.77
C ALA A 115 7.76 4.91 0.93
N VAL A 116 7.16 5.47 -0.11
CA VAL A 116 6.51 6.78 -0.06
C VAL A 116 5.30 6.75 0.87
N THR A 117 4.47 5.70 0.85
CA THR A 117 3.32 5.58 1.78
C THR A 117 3.77 5.54 3.23
N ILE A 118 4.84 4.81 3.54
CA ILE A 118 5.44 4.79 4.89
C ILE A 118 5.91 6.18 5.30
N LEU A 119 6.66 6.88 4.43
CA LEU A 119 7.17 8.22 4.72
C LEU A 119 6.04 9.23 4.93
N VAL A 120 5.04 9.24 4.06
CA VAL A 120 3.87 10.12 4.18
C VAL A 120 3.13 9.87 5.49
N TRP A 121 2.99 8.59 5.88
CA TRP A 121 2.37 8.25 7.14
C TRP A 121 3.14 8.83 8.34
N PHE A 122 4.47 8.72 8.38
CA PHE A 122 5.28 9.30 9.44
C PHE A 122 5.17 10.82 9.50
N LEU A 123 5.04 11.49 8.35
CA LEU A 123 4.89 12.94 8.28
C LEU A 123 3.53 13.43 8.79
N ILE A 124 2.47 12.61 8.61
CA ILE A 124 1.08 13.00 8.94
C ILE A 124 0.68 12.54 10.34
N SER A 125 1.22 11.40 10.83
CA SER A 125 0.69 10.72 12.02
C SER A 125 0.98 11.39 13.36
N ASN A 126 1.77 12.47 13.43
CA ASN A 126 2.14 13.19 14.67
C ASN A 126 2.42 12.24 15.86
N ALA A 127 2.99 11.07 15.63
CA ALA A 127 3.37 10.07 16.64
C ALA A 127 2.21 9.57 17.54
N THR A 128 0.95 9.68 17.11
CA THR A 128 -0.16 9.08 17.87
C THR A 128 -0.06 7.55 17.80
N PHE A 129 0.08 6.93 18.97
CA PHE A 129 0.21 5.48 19.09
C PHE A 129 -1.11 4.79 18.70
N ASN A 130 -1.16 4.25 17.50
CA ASN A 130 -2.23 3.36 17.05
C ASN A 130 -1.62 2.02 16.62
N LEU A 131 -1.83 0.98 17.43
CA LEU A 131 -1.26 -0.36 17.20
C LEU A 131 -1.53 -0.88 15.79
N LEU A 132 -2.74 -0.67 15.27
CA LEU A 132 -3.13 -1.12 13.94
C LEU A 132 -2.35 -0.39 12.82
N ALA A 133 -2.08 0.91 13.00
CA ALA A 133 -1.30 1.68 12.05
C ALA A 133 0.18 1.22 12.03
N TYR A 134 0.76 0.90 13.18
CA TYR A 134 2.11 0.34 13.26
C TYR A 134 2.18 -1.08 12.66
N ALA A 135 1.19 -1.92 12.92
CA ALA A 135 1.10 -3.25 12.32
C ALA A 135 1.08 -3.18 10.78
N ASP A 136 0.32 -2.23 10.21
CA ASP A 136 0.29 -1.98 8.77
C ASP A 136 1.68 -1.58 8.24
N LYS A 137 2.42 -0.72 8.95
CA LYS A 137 3.79 -0.33 8.55
C LYS A 137 4.77 -1.50 8.61
N VAL A 138 4.61 -2.42 9.53
CA VAL A 138 5.39 -3.67 9.56
C VAL A 138 5.08 -4.54 8.35
N VAL A 139 3.81 -4.65 7.95
CA VAL A 139 3.40 -5.39 6.74
C VAL A 139 3.97 -4.73 5.48
N GLU A 140 3.91 -3.41 5.36
CA GLU A 140 4.50 -2.65 4.25
C GLU A 140 6.02 -2.85 4.17
N LEU A 141 6.72 -2.83 5.30
CA LEU A 141 8.16 -3.08 5.36
C LEU A 141 8.50 -4.52 4.94
N ALA A 142 7.73 -5.49 5.41
CA ALA A 142 7.87 -6.88 4.99
C ALA A 142 7.65 -7.05 3.48
N LEU A 143 6.67 -6.34 2.90
CA LEU A 143 6.42 -6.33 1.47
C LEU A 143 7.65 -5.82 0.69
N ILE A 144 8.28 -4.72 1.12
CA ILE A 144 9.51 -4.21 0.50
C ILE A 144 10.62 -5.26 0.55
N ILE A 145 10.83 -5.89 1.71
CA ILE A 145 11.87 -6.92 1.88
C ILE A 145 11.64 -8.10 0.92
N LEU A 146 10.40 -8.61 0.81
CA LEU A 146 10.09 -9.72 -0.08
C LEU A 146 10.28 -9.34 -1.56
N LEU A 147 9.92 -8.13 -1.95
CA LEU A 147 10.14 -7.62 -3.32
C LEU A 147 11.64 -7.51 -3.65
N LEU A 148 12.47 -7.09 -2.70
CA LEU A 148 13.93 -7.05 -2.87
C LEU A 148 14.53 -8.46 -2.99
N ILE A 149 14.02 -9.42 -2.21
CA ILE A 149 14.45 -10.83 -2.30
C ILE A 149 14.07 -11.39 -3.68
N GLU A 150 12.85 -11.13 -4.16
CA GLU A 150 12.39 -11.56 -5.48
C GLU A 150 13.24 -10.93 -6.60
N ASP A 151 13.58 -9.64 -6.49
CA ASP A 151 14.45 -8.97 -7.46
C ASP A 151 15.85 -9.59 -7.49
N ARG A 152 16.42 -9.88 -6.33
CA ARG A 152 17.73 -10.56 -6.22
C ARG A 152 17.71 -11.94 -6.85
N GLN A 153 16.69 -12.75 -6.56
CA GLN A 153 16.54 -14.09 -7.16
C GLN A 153 16.39 -14.00 -8.68
N ALA A 154 15.59 -13.05 -9.18
CA ALA A 154 15.41 -12.84 -10.62
C ALA A 154 16.70 -12.40 -11.34
N ARG A 155 17.59 -11.66 -10.67
CA ARG A 155 18.91 -11.29 -11.23
C ARG A 155 19.84 -12.48 -11.26
N LEU A 156 19.92 -13.28 -10.21
CA LEU A 156 20.75 -14.48 -10.15
C LEU A 156 20.35 -15.54 -11.19
N ALA A 157 19.07 -15.62 -11.53
CA ALA A 157 18.57 -16.54 -12.56
C ALA A 157 18.90 -16.10 -14.01
N ARG A 158 19.37 -14.86 -14.21
CA ARG A 158 19.71 -14.31 -15.54
C ARG A 158 21.23 -14.30 -15.85
N GLY A 159 22.06 -14.40 -14.81
CA GLY A 159 23.53 -14.44 -14.93
C GLY A 159 24.03 -15.85 -14.97
#